data_29c3374a189b532acb23c679cc693a3f
#
_entry.id   29c3374a189b532acb23c679cc693a3f
#
_cell.length_a   1.000
_cell.length_b   1.000
_cell.length_c   1.000
_cell.angle_alpha   90.00
_cell.angle_beta   90.00
_cell.angle_gamma   90.00
#
_symmetry.space_group_name_H-M   'P 1'
#
loop_
_entity.id
_entity.type
_entity.pdbx_description
1 polymer ?
#
loop_
_entity_poly.entity_id
_entity_poly.type
_entity_poly.pdbx_seq_one_letter_code
_entity_poly.pdbx_strand_id
1 'polypeptide(L)'
;MAKEPNLKERIRQGITTIGVQVPSNATKSQIEDILGRDDEYNYISVDSQHNPLHEPQLQALCVVAQELSIPVHFRIKHTNYTFQIGNWLDLGPSIIEVPQTETEHTAQEAVDYFYYRPFGKRSWGGQTRVGISERSDISQYTSWWNEFGVLMLQVESIQAIVNIPRLAREGVDAISWGPADLGLDRAEHPHHPLAESDDAAINYASKVCTDTGVKLMIRNYDWKLRQKYIDMGATVLLESPK
;
A
#
# COMPACT_ATOMS: atom_id res chain seq x y z
N MET A 1 29.66 2.94 -4.46
CA MET A 1 28.41 2.47 -5.10
C MET A 1 27.28 3.29 -4.49
N ALA A 2 26.35 3.82 -5.28
CA ALA A 2 25.18 4.49 -4.74
C ALA A 2 24.35 3.45 -3.94
N LYS A 3 23.81 3.86 -2.79
CA LYS A 3 22.94 2.99 -1.98
C LYS A 3 21.68 2.72 -2.78
N GLU A 4 21.23 1.47 -2.83
CA GLU A 4 19.94 1.15 -3.45
C GLU A 4 18.81 1.90 -2.75
N PRO A 5 17.85 2.46 -3.53
CA PRO A 5 16.74 3.20 -2.95
C PRO A 5 15.86 2.27 -2.10
N ASN A 6 15.40 2.75 -0.94
CA ASN A 6 14.39 2.05 -0.17
C ASN A 6 13.05 2.00 -0.93
N LEU A 7 12.07 1.23 -0.43
CA LEU A 7 10.81 1.01 -1.12
C LEU A 7 10.04 2.33 -1.41
N LYS A 8 10.00 3.25 -0.44
CA LYS A 8 9.36 4.56 -0.61
C LYS A 8 10.06 5.40 -1.67
N GLU A 9 11.38 5.41 -1.66
CA GLU A 9 12.19 6.10 -2.68
C GLU A 9 11.96 5.50 -4.07
N ARG A 10 11.93 4.16 -4.21
CA ARG A 10 11.61 3.48 -5.48
C ARG A 10 10.25 3.92 -6.00
N ILE A 11 9.21 3.90 -5.16
CA ILE A 11 7.86 4.32 -5.52
C ILE A 11 7.86 5.78 -5.96
N ARG A 12 8.43 6.69 -5.17
CA ARG A 12 8.49 8.13 -5.49
C ARG A 12 9.21 8.41 -6.81
N GLN A 13 10.27 7.67 -7.11
CA GLN A 13 11.01 7.77 -8.37
C GLN A 13 10.27 7.14 -9.57
N GLY A 14 9.16 6.46 -9.35
CA GLY A 14 8.42 5.76 -10.40
C GLY A 14 9.14 4.49 -10.91
N ILE A 15 10.04 3.93 -10.11
CA ILE A 15 10.67 2.65 -10.43
C ILE A 15 9.64 1.56 -10.21
N THR A 16 9.42 0.69 -11.20
CA THR A 16 8.48 -0.43 -11.10
C THR A 16 8.72 -1.21 -9.81
N THR A 17 7.66 -1.34 -9.02
CA THR A 17 7.70 -1.93 -7.69
C THR A 17 6.59 -2.96 -7.58
N ILE A 18 6.95 -4.23 -7.39
CA ILE A 18 6.02 -5.35 -7.47
C ILE A 18 5.92 -6.04 -6.11
N GLY A 19 4.70 -6.13 -5.59
CA GLY A 19 4.38 -6.92 -4.42
C GLY A 19 3.71 -8.23 -4.79
N VAL A 20 3.80 -9.20 -3.90
CA VAL A 20 3.14 -10.49 -4.05
C VAL A 20 2.27 -10.81 -2.83
N GLN A 21 1.07 -11.34 -3.08
CA GLN A 21 0.19 -11.79 -2.01
C GLN A 21 0.75 -13.06 -1.35
N VAL A 22 0.70 -13.10 -0.03
CA VAL A 22 1.04 -14.29 0.76
C VAL A 22 -0.09 -14.63 1.72
N PRO A 23 -0.29 -15.91 2.07
CA PRO A 23 -1.21 -16.28 3.14
C PRO A 23 -0.83 -15.60 4.46
N SER A 24 -1.82 -15.15 5.22
CA SER A 24 -1.57 -14.47 6.50
C SER A 24 -0.89 -15.35 7.57
N ASN A 25 -0.91 -16.67 7.38
CA ASN A 25 -0.26 -17.67 8.22
C ASN A 25 0.92 -18.35 7.51
N ALA A 26 1.48 -17.72 6.47
CA ALA A 26 2.59 -18.30 5.72
C ALA A 26 3.82 -18.52 6.60
N THR A 27 4.41 -19.68 6.49
CA THR A 27 5.70 -19.99 7.12
C THR A 27 6.85 -19.33 6.34
N LYS A 28 8.02 -19.24 6.97
CA LYS A 28 9.24 -18.73 6.32
C LYS A 28 9.50 -19.41 4.98
N SER A 29 9.49 -20.76 4.97
CA SER A 29 9.72 -21.55 3.76
C SER A 29 8.70 -21.30 2.66
N GLN A 30 7.42 -21.05 3.02
CA GLN A 30 6.40 -20.71 2.04
C GLN A 30 6.62 -19.31 1.44
N ILE A 31 7.07 -18.35 2.25
CA ILE A 31 7.42 -17.02 1.76
C ILE A 31 8.65 -17.10 0.84
N GLU A 32 9.69 -17.82 1.24
CA GLU A 32 10.88 -18.05 0.42
C GLU A 32 10.54 -18.71 -0.93
N ASP A 33 9.65 -19.72 -0.93
CA ASP A 33 9.18 -20.37 -2.17
C ASP A 33 8.43 -19.37 -3.07
N ILE A 34 7.54 -18.55 -2.52
CA ILE A 34 6.82 -17.54 -3.28
C ILE A 34 7.78 -16.50 -3.86
N LEU A 35 8.70 -15.98 -3.05
CA LEU A 35 9.67 -14.98 -3.50
C LEU A 35 10.61 -15.53 -4.56
N GLY A 36 10.97 -16.82 -4.47
CA GLY A 36 11.82 -17.50 -5.46
C GLY A 36 11.18 -17.72 -6.84
N ARG A 37 9.88 -17.43 -7.00
CA ARG A 37 9.19 -17.55 -8.29
C ARG A 37 9.38 -16.34 -9.22
N ASP A 38 9.79 -15.21 -8.67
CA ASP A 38 10.05 -13.99 -9.43
C ASP A 38 11.01 -13.07 -8.68
N ASP A 39 12.19 -12.83 -9.24
CA ASP A 39 13.23 -11.97 -8.66
C ASP A 39 12.83 -10.49 -8.60
N GLU A 40 11.72 -10.10 -9.24
CA GLU A 40 11.22 -8.73 -9.24
C GLU A 40 10.32 -8.38 -8.05
N TYR A 41 9.97 -9.34 -7.19
CA TYR A 41 9.17 -9.05 -6.00
C TYR A 41 9.92 -8.19 -4.98
N ASN A 42 9.33 -7.06 -4.61
CA ASN A 42 9.94 -6.06 -3.73
C ASN A 42 9.27 -5.99 -2.34
N TYR A 43 8.06 -6.53 -2.18
CA TYR A 43 7.34 -6.60 -0.91
C TYR A 43 6.34 -7.75 -0.91
N ILE A 44 5.98 -8.22 0.28
CA ILE A 44 4.86 -9.17 0.47
C ILE A 44 3.64 -8.44 0.97
N SER A 45 2.44 -8.97 0.64
CA SER A 45 1.17 -8.36 1.01
C SER A 45 0.27 -9.34 1.76
N VAL A 46 -0.31 -8.85 2.86
CA VAL A 46 -1.38 -9.52 3.59
C VAL A 46 -2.59 -8.59 3.73
N ASP A 47 -3.76 -9.21 3.81
CA ASP A 47 -5.04 -8.52 3.76
C ASP A 47 -5.91 -8.91 4.95
N SER A 48 -6.40 -7.91 5.70
CA SER A 48 -7.35 -8.12 6.79
C SER A 48 -8.78 -7.68 6.45
N GLN A 49 -9.00 -7.05 5.30
CA GLN A 49 -10.35 -6.66 4.88
C GLN A 49 -11.22 -7.89 4.59
N HIS A 50 -10.65 -8.87 3.87
CA HIS A 50 -11.38 -10.05 3.42
C HIS A 50 -10.85 -11.37 4.01
N ASN A 51 -9.83 -11.32 4.87
CA ASN A 51 -9.24 -12.49 5.49
C ASN A 51 -9.24 -12.38 7.02
N PRO A 52 -9.40 -13.49 7.74
CA PRO A 52 -9.32 -13.52 9.20
C PRO A 52 -7.86 -13.37 9.64
N LEU A 53 -7.41 -12.13 9.73
CA LEU A 53 -6.08 -11.79 10.23
C LEU A 53 -6.23 -11.03 11.55
N HIS A 54 -5.55 -11.49 12.59
CA HIS A 54 -5.49 -10.84 13.90
C HIS A 54 -4.05 -10.40 14.24
N GLU A 55 -3.92 -9.48 15.18
CA GLU A 55 -2.66 -8.80 15.51
C GLU A 55 -1.49 -9.74 15.83
N PRO A 56 -1.61 -10.79 16.67
CA PRO A 56 -0.51 -11.72 16.91
C PRO A 56 -0.02 -12.43 15.64
N GLN A 57 -0.92 -12.73 14.72
CA GLN A 57 -0.58 -13.37 13.44
C GLN A 57 0.17 -12.40 12.52
N LEU A 58 -0.29 -11.14 12.44
CA LEU A 58 0.40 -10.09 11.70
C LEU A 58 1.82 -9.89 12.25
N GLN A 59 1.96 -9.79 13.57
CA GLN A 59 3.27 -9.65 14.21
C GLN A 59 4.20 -10.81 13.89
N ALA A 60 3.71 -12.06 14.01
CA ALA A 60 4.50 -13.25 13.70
C ALA A 60 4.98 -13.27 12.24
N LEU A 61 4.11 -12.91 11.29
CA LEU A 61 4.47 -12.78 9.88
C LEU A 61 5.52 -11.69 9.66
N CYS A 62 5.38 -10.54 10.32
CA CYS A 62 6.34 -9.44 10.20
C CYS A 62 7.72 -9.82 10.76
N VAL A 63 7.80 -10.63 11.83
CA VAL A 63 9.07 -11.15 12.33
C VAL A 63 9.76 -12.02 11.27
N VAL A 64 9.02 -12.93 10.64
CA VAL A 64 9.55 -13.77 9.55
C VAL A 64 10.00 -12.91 8.36
N ALA A 65 9.20 -11.91 7.98
CA ALA A 65 9.53 -11.01 6.88
C ALA A 65 10.81 -10.18 7.15
N GLN A 66 11.02 -9.76 8.40
CA GLN A 66 12.26 -9.07 8.80
C GLN A 66 13.49 -9.97 8.66
N GLU A 67 13.41 -11.27 9.00
CA GLU A 67 14.49 -12.23 8.78
C GLU A 67 14.83 -12.39 7.30
N LEU A 68 13.82 -12.25 6.43
CA LEU A 68 13.99 -12.32 4.97
C LEU A 68 14.32 -10.95 4.33
N SER A 69 14.41 -9.90 5.14
CA SER A 69 14.65 -8.52 4.69
C SER A 69 13.62 -8.04 3.65
N ILE A 70 12.37 -8.52 3.73
CA ILE A 70 11.29 -8.17 2.81
C ILE A 70 10.24 -7.28 3.50
N PRO A 71 9.87 -6.11 2.92
CA PRO A 71 8.82 -5.25 3.46
C PRO A 71 7.44 -5.92 3.47
N VAL A 72 6.64 -5.62 4.49
CA VAL A 72 5.26 -6.11 4.61
C VAL A 72 4.27 -5.00 4.31
N HIS A 73 3.42 -5.24 3.32
CA HIS A 73 2.22 -4.47 3.03
C HIS A 73 1.03 -5.08 3.78
N PHE A 74 0.31 -4.22 4.49
CA PHE A 74 -0.87 -4.60 5.25
C PHE A 74 -2.07 -3.74 4.84
N ARG A 75 -3.10 -4.37 4.23
CA ARG A 75 -4.39 -3.73 4.01
C ARG A 75 -5.23 -3.84 5.28
N ILE A 76 -5.60 -2.69 5.84
CA ILE A 76 -6.42 -2.62 7.06
C ILE A 76 -7.86 -3.05 6.76
N LYS A 77 -8.61 -3.35 7.82
CA LYS A 77 -9.93 -3.97 7.71
C LYS A 77 -11.01 -3.04 7.10
N HIS A 78 -10.95 -1.76 7.41
CA HIS A 78 -11.94 -0.78 6.96
C HIS A 78 -11.43 0.65 7.19
N THR A 79 -11.93 1.63 6.42
CA THR A 79 -11.61 3.05 6.59
C THR A 79 -11.89 3.58 7.99
N ASN A 80 -12.92 3.07 8.67
CA ASN A 80 -13.26 3.49 10.05
C ASN A 80 -12.20 3.11 11.09
N TYR A 81 -11.17 2.37 10.69
CA TYR A 81 -10.07 1.98 11.57
C TYR A 81 -8.76 2.73 11.27
N THR A 82 -8.79 3.78 10.47
CA THR A 82 -7.60 4.60 10.15
C THR A 82 -6.89 5.10 11.41
N PHE A 83 -7.62 5.42 12.48
CA PHE A 83 -7.06 5.83 13.78
C PHE A 83 -6.17 4.76 14.45
N GLN A 84 -6.28 3.47 14.04
CA GLN A 84 -5.46 2.37 14.55
C GLN A 84 -4.19 2.11 13.73
N ILE A 85 -3.94 2.84 12.65
CA ILE A 85 -2.79 2.62 11.77
C ILE A 85 -1.48 2.56 12.57
N GLY A 86 -1.28 3.49 13.51
CA GLY A 86 -0.09 3.50 14.36
C GLY A 86 0.10 2.22 15.18
N ASN A 87 -1.00 1.64 15.68
CA ASN A 87 -0.98 0.39 16.44
C ASN A 87 -0.55 -0.80 15.58
N TRP A 88 -1.06 -0.90 14.35
CA TRP A 88 -0.62 -1.96 13.44
C TRP A 88 0.81 -1.78 12.96
N LEU A 89 1.25 -0.55 12.73
CA LEU A 89 2.64 -0.27 12.38
C LEU A 89 3.62 -0.66 13.51
N ASP A 90 3.16 -0.69 14.75
CA ASP A 90 3.95 -1.18 15.90
C ASP A 90 4.14 -2.70 15.89
N LEU A 91 3.38 -3.44 15.06
CA LEU A 91 3.50 -4.89 14.86
C LEU A 91 4.48 -5.29 13.76
N GLY A 92 4.96 -4.32 12.95
CA GLY A 92 6.04 -4.55 12.00
C GLY A 92 5.78 -4.31 10.52
N PRO A 93 4.54 -4.08 10.01
CA PRO A 93 4.39 -3.71 8.61
C PRO A 93 5.00 -2.33 8.35
N SER A 94 5.47 -2.12 7.14
CA SER A 94 6.04 -0.83 6.71
C SER A 94 5.22 -0.16 5.61
N ILE A 95 4.23 -0.86 5.08
CA ILE A 95 3.30 -0.35 4.06
C ILE A 95 1.89 -0.56 4.59
N ILE A 96 1.10 0.51 4.62
CA ILE A 96 -0.33 0.44 4.96
C ILE A 96 -1.16 0.80 3.74
N GLU A 97 -2.20 0.01 3.48
CA GLU A 97 -3.25 0.33 2.53
C GLU A 97 -4.57 0.51 3.26
N VAL A 98 -5.20 1.66 3.03
CA VAL A 98 -6.54 1.97 3.54
C VAL A 98 -7.56 1.67 2.45
N PRO A 99 -8.45 0.66 2.64
CA PRO A 99 -9.45 0.31 1.64
C PRO A 99 -10.54 1.38 1.53
N GLN A 100 -11.35 1.34 0.47
CA GLN A 100 -12.58 2.12 0.32
C GLN A 100 -12.42 3.61 0.68
N THR A 101 -11.32 4.21 0.25
CA THR A 101 -11.04 5.62 0.56
C THR A 101 -11.73 6.53 -0.44
N GLU A 102 -12.72 7.30 0.02
CA GLU A 102 -13.50 8.22 -0.82
C GLU A 102 -13.36 9.68 -0.44
N THR A 103 -12.98 9.96 0.82
CA THR A 103 -13.04 11.32 1.35
C THR A 103 -11.67 11.86 1.74
N GLU A 104 -11.50 13.17 1.60
CA GLU A 104 -10.33 13.89 2.07
C GLU A 104 -10.09 13.72 3.59
N HIS A 105 -11.19 13.59 4.36
CA HIS A 105 -11.12 13.36 5.81
C HIS A 105 -10.42 12.01 6.11
N THR A 106 -10.82 10.94 5.45
CA THR A 106 -10.19 9.61 5.60
C THR A 106 -8.71 9.66 5.21
N ALA A 107 -8.37 10.33 4.11
CA ALA A 107 -7.00 10.49 3.68
C ALA A 107 -6.16 11.28 4.71
N GLN A 108 -6.71 12.36 5.29
CA GLN A 108 -6.03 13.12 6.34
C GLN A 108 -5.84 12.29 7.61
N GLU A 109 -6.87 11.58 8.04
CA GLU A 109 -6.79 10.73 9.22
C GLU A 109 -5.74 9.63 9.04
N ALA A 110 -5.67 9.00 7.86
CA ALA A 110 -4.64 8.03 7.53
C ALA A 110 -3.23 8.62 7.66
N VAL A 111 -2.99 9.81 7.10
CA VAL A 111 -1.70 10.54 7.24
C VAL A 111 -1.40 10.84 8.71
N ASP A 112 -2.39 11.34 9.45
CA ASP A 112 -2.24 11.70 10.87
C ASP A 112 -1.76 10.52 11.73
N TYR A 113 -2.29 9.32 11.51
CA TYR A 113 -1.95 8.14 12.32
C TYR A 113 -0.82 7.29 11.73
N PHE A 114 -0.40 7.57 10.49
CA PHE A 114 0.74 6.90 9.86
C PHE A 114 2.09 7.54 10.21
N TYR A 115 2.14 8.88 10.21
CA TYR A 115 3.38 9.63 10.39
C TYR A 115 3.53 10.18 11.80
N TYR A 116 4.78 10.32 12.22
CA TYR A 116 5.12 11.05 13.44
C TYR A 116 5.15 12.57 13.19
N ARG A 117 5.11 13.34 14.29
CA ARG A 117 5.26 14.80 14.23
C ARG A 117 6.57 15.19 13.50
N PRO A 118 6.60 16.29 12.76
CA PRO A 118 5.51 17.28 12.62
C PRO A 118 4.44 16.90 11.58
N PHE A 119 4.64 15.84 10.77
CA PHE A 119 3.75 15.47 9.66
C PHE A 119 2.42 14.88 10.12
N GLY A 120 2.44 14.07 11.16
CA GLY A 120 1.28 13.36 11.65
C GLY A 120 1.18 13.40 13.17
N LYS A 121 0.41 12.45 13.73
CA LYS A 121 0.08 12.36 15.15
C LYS A 121 0.30 10.95 15.70
N ARG A 122 0.99 10.06 14.96
CA ARG A 122 1.27 8.70 15.42
C ARG A 122 1.89 8.71 16.80
N SER A 123 1.34 7.87 17.70
CA SER A 123 1.88 7.69 19.05
C SER A 123 3.19 6.93 19.01
N TRP A 124 4.08 7.26 19.94
CA TRP A 124 5.32 6.53 20.13
C TRP A 124 5.08 5.27 20.96
N GLY A 125 5.44 4.08 20.46
CA GLY A 125 5.30 2.80 21.15
C GLY A 125 5.76 1.63 20.29
N GLY A 126 5.58 0.41 20.84
CA GLY A 126 5.85 -0.84 20.13
C GLY A 126 7.33 -1.20 20.00
N GLN A 127 7.66 -2.46 20.32
CA GLN A 127 9.04 -2.97 20.26
C GLN A 127 9.33 -3.80 19.00
N THR A 128 8.30 -4.11 18.21
CA THR A 128 8.41 -4.94 17.01
C THR A 128 8.34 -4.14 15.71
N ARG A 129 8.18 -2.83 15.80
CA ARG A 129 8.18 -1.95 14.62
C ARG A 129 9.51 -2.01 13.88
N VAL A 130 9.42 -1.95 12.57
CA VAL A 130 10.58 -2.01 11.66
C VAL A 130 11.63 -0.97 12.05
N GLY A 131 12.90 -1.39 12.10
CA GLY A 131 14.07 -0.51 12.28
C GLY A 131 14.29 0.04 13.69
N ILE A 132 13.50 -0.39 14.69
CA ILE A 132 13.64 0.11 16.07
C ILE A 132 14.95 -0.36 16.73
N SER A 133 15.42 -1.57 16.41
CA SER A 133 16.69 -2.08 16.93
C SER A 133 17.92 -1.27 16.48
N GLU A 134 17.80 -0.62 15.33
CA GLU A 134 18.88 0.17 14.73
C GLU A 134 18.84 1.65 15.13
N ARG A 135 17.70 2.12 15.68
CA ARG A 135 17.40 3.54 15.92
C ARG A 135 16.68 3.70 17.24
N SER A 136 17.42 3.59 18.35
CA SER A 136 16.86 3.71 19.70
C SER A 136 16.49 5.14 20.11
N ASP A 137 17.09 6.15 19.47
CA ASP A 137 16.75 7.56 19.69
C ASP A 137 15.41 7.91 19.01
N ILE A 138 14.50 8.54 19.77
CA ILE A 138 13.15 8.89 19.32
C ILE A 138 13.21 9.81 18.10
N SER A 139 14.02 10.84 18.14
CA SER A 139 14.11 11.86 17.09
C SER A 139 14.67 11.23 15.80
N GLN A 140 15.69 10.40 15.92
CA GLN A 140 16.29 9.69 14.80
C GLN A 140 15.29 8.72 14.15
N TYR A 141 14.56 7.95 14.98
CA TYR A 141 13.57 7.00 14.47
C TYR A 141 12.39 7.69 13.77
N THR A 142 11.82 8.72 14.40
CA THR A 142 10.64 9.41 13.84
C THR A 142 10.96 10.11 12.52
N SER A 143 12.13 10.75 12.41
CA SER A 143 12.60 11.35 11.17
C SER A 143 12.82 10.31 10.07
N TRP A 144 13.48 9.20 10.41
CA TRP A 144 13.70 8.10 9.48
C TRP A 144 12.38 7.46 9.03
N TRP A 145 11.44 7.22 9.97
CA TRP A 145 10.15 6.61 9.63
C TRP A 145 9.36 7.45 8.62
N ASN A 146 9.32 8.75 8.81
CA ASN A 146 8.59 9.65 7.92
C ASN A 146 9.10 9.61 6.46
N GLU A 147 10.36 9.18 6.25
CA GLU A 147 10.97 8.98 4.93
C GLU A 147 11.06 7.51 4.51
N PHE A 148 10.57 6.58 5.32
CA PHE A 148 10.69 5.14 5.07
C PHE A 148 9.34 4.46 4.81
N GLY A 149 8.34 4.69 5.67
CA GLY A 149 7.04 4.03 5.60
C GLY A 149 6.22 4.48 4.39
N VAL A 150 5.45 3.57 3.80
CA VAL A 150 4.64 3.79 2.60
C VAL A 150 3.15 3.78 2.94
N LEU A 151 2.42 4.83 2.58
CA LEU A 151 0.97 4.94 2.76
C LEU A 151 0.27 4.90 1.40
N MET A 152 -0.68 3.97 1.27
CA MET A 152 -1.51 3.77 0.08
C MET A 152 -2.99 3.95 0.43
N LEU A 153 -3.76 4.57 -0.47
CA LEU A 153 -5.20 4.73 -0.34
C LEU A 153 -5.89 3.99 -1.50
N GLN A 154 -6.79 3.07 -1.19
CA GLN A 154 -7.48 2.29 -2.21
C GLN A 154 -8.77 3.01 -2.65
N VAL A 155 -8.92 3.19 -3.97
CA VAL A 155 -10.10 3.74 -4.64
C VAL A 155 -10.86 2.58 -5.30
N GLU A 156 -12.14 2.48 -5.00
CA GLU A 156 -13.00 1.35 -5.41
C GLU A 156 -14.42 1.81 -5.80
N SER A 157 -14.61 3.12 -6.02
CA SER A 157 -15.84 3.71 -6.54
C SER A 157 -15.55 4.83 -7.54
N ILE A 158 -16.49 5.16 -8.39
CA ILE A 158 -16.39 6.31 -9.31
C ILE A 158 -16.16 7.61 -8.51
N GLN A 159 -16.86 7.76 -7.38
CA GLN A 159 -16.68 8.91 -6.49
C GLN A 159 -15.24 9.01 -5.98
N ALA A 160 -14.64 7.89 -5.56
CA ALA A 160 -13.25 7.84 -5.11
C ALA A 160 -12.29 8.24 -6.23
N ILE A 161 -12.49 7.75 -7.46
CA ILE A 161 -11.64 8.08 -8.61
C ILE A 161 -11.71 9.56 -8.93
N VAL A 162 -12.90 10.16 -8.94
CA VAL A 162 -13.08 11.60 -9.18
C VAL A 162 -12.41 12.42 -8.07
N ASN A 163 -12.38 11.90 -6.85
CA ASN A 163 -11.76 12.56 -5.71
C ASN A 163 -10.24 12.34 -5.59
N ILE A 164 -9.58 11.57 -6.45
CA ILE A 164 -8.11 11.36 -6.40
C ILE A 164 -7.33 12.67 -6.19
N PRO A 165 -7.64 13.81 -6.84
CA PRO A 165 -6.91 15.06 -6.61
C PRO A 165 -6.94 15.56 -5.15
N ARG A 166 -7.97 15.17 -4.38
CA ARG A 166 -8.10 15.52 -2.95
C ARG A 166 -7.54 14.45 -2.04
N LEU A 167 -7.50 13.18 -2.51
CA LEU A 167 -6.91 12.05 -1.80
C LEU A 167 -5.39 12.06 -1.94
N ALA A 168 -4.86 12.48 -3.09
CA ALA A 168 -3.45 12.58 -3.42
C ALA A 168 -2.80 13.77 -2.72
N ARG A 169 -2.70 13.69 -1.40
CA ARG A 169 -2.15 14.72 -0.54
C ARG A 169 -0.75 14.39 -0.08
N GLU A 170 -0.05 15.35 0.50
CA GLU A 170 1.26 15.13 1.10
C GLU A 170 1.19 13.99 2.14
N GLY A 171 2.12 13.05 2.04
CA GLY A 171 2.18 11.84 2.86
C GLY A 171 1.53 10.61 2.22
N VAL A 172 0.73 10.73 1.17
CA VAL A 172 0.22 9.59 0.39
C VAL A 172 1.23 9.28 -0.72
N ASP A 173 1.68 8.03 -0.79
CA ASP A 173 2.69 7.60 -1.76
C ASP A 173 2.06 6.99 -3.03
N ALA A 174 0.91 6.29 -2.87
CA ALA A 174 0.20 5.70 -4.00
C ALA A 174 -1.32 5.66 -3.81
N ILE A 175 -2.03 5.73 -4.93
CA ILE A 175 -3.45 5.39 -5.04
C ILE A 175 -3.54 3.94 -5.53
N SER A 176 -4.20 3.09 -4.75
CA SER A 176 -4.38 1.68 -5.06
C SER A 176 -5.73 1.46 -5.75
N TRP A 177 -5.72 0.67 -6.81
CA TRP A 177 -6.89 0.36 -7.61
C TRP A 177 -7.60 -0.90 -7.12
N GLY A 178 -8.88 -0.79 -6.71
CA GLY A 178 -9.73 -1.89 -6.26
C GLY A 178 -10.74 -2.30 -7.36
N PRO A 179 -10.42 -3.28 -8.22
CA PRO A 179 -11.20 -3.57 -9.42
C PRO A 179 -12.58 -4.17 -9.14
N ALA A 180 -12.73 -4.96 -8.07
CA ALA A 180 -13.97 -5.71 -7.82
C ALA A 180 -15.13 -4.79 -7.43
N ASP A 181 -14.96 -4.01 -6.35
CA ASP A 181 -16.00 -3.11 -5.86
C ASP A 181 -16.27 -1.97 -6.84
N LEU A 182 -15.21 -1.47 -7.51
CA LEU A 182 -15.37 -0.51 -8.59
C LEU A 182 -16.23 -1.07 -9.73
N GLY A 183 -16.09 -2.35 -10.06
CA GLY A 183 -16.94 -3.01 -11.07
C GLY A 183 -18.42 -3.00 -10.69
N LEU A 184 -18.72 -3.20 -9.40
CA LEU A 184 -20.09 -3.11 -8.87
C LEU A 184 -20.62 -1.69 -8.91
N ASP A 185 -19.84 -0.70 -8.43
CA ASP A 185 -20.21 0.70 -8.43
C ASP A 185 -20.46 1.23 -9.85
N ARG A 186 -19.63 0.86 -10.81
CA ARG A 186 -19.82 1.21 -12.23
C ARG A 186 -21.09 0.66 -12.82
N ALA A 187 -21.51 -0.54 -12.42
CA ALA A 187 -22.78 -1.13 -12.88
C ALA A 187 -24.00 -0.35 -12.38
N GLU A 188 -23.89 0.32 -11.23
CA GLU A 188 -24.93 1.21 -10.70
C GLU A 188 -24.94 2.61 -11.38
N HIS A 189 -23.85 2.97 -12.07
CA HIS A 189 -23.67 4.28 -12.70
C HIS A 189 -23.40 4.18 -14.22
N PRO A 190 -24.23 3.48 -15.02
CA PRO A 190 -23.93 3.12 -16.41
C PRO A 190 -23.78 4.31 -17.37
N HIS A 191 -24.26 5.49 -16.98
CA HIS A 191 -24.16 6.71 -17.78
C HIS A 191 -22.95 7.60 -17.43
N HIS A 192 -22.17 7.22 -16.42
CA HIS A 192 -20.99 7.97 -16.06
C HIS A 192 -19.84 7.65 -17.04
N PRO A 193 -19.06 8.66 -17.53
CA PRO A 193 -17.97 8.42 -18.47
C PRO A 193 -16.94 7.37 -18.00
N LEU A 194 -16.64 7.30 -16.69
CA LEU A 194 -15.72 6.31 -16.12
C LEU A 194 -16.32 4.90 -16.01
N ALA A 195 -17.61 4.73 -16.31
CA ALA A 195 -18.26 3.43 -16.34
C ALA A 195 -18.10 2.70 -17.70
N GLU A 196 -17.56 3.36 -18.72
CA GLU A 196 -17.40 2.80 -20.06
C GLU A 196 -16.55 1.51 -20.06
N SER A 197 -15.37 1.55 -19.41
CA SER A 197 -14.48 0.40 -19.30
C SER A 197 -13.49 0.56 -18.14
N ASP A 198 -12.90 -0.54 -17.67
CA ASP A 198 -11.81 -0.49 -16.70
C ASP A 198 -10.62 0.29 -17.25
N ASP A 199 -10.27 0.06 -18.50
CA ASP A 199 -9.13 0.73 -19.14
C ASP A 199 -9.33 2.25 -19.22
N ALA A 200 -10.55 2.72 -19.52
CA ALA A 200 -10.86 4.16 -19.52
C ALA A 200 -10.71 4.76 -18.12
N ALA A 201 -11.22 4.08 -17.10
CA ALA A 201 -11.12 4.54 -15.72
C ALA A 201 -9.69 4.49 -15.19
N ILE A 202 -8.92 3.44 -15.50
CA ILE A 202 -7.49 3.34 -15.14
C ILE A 202 -6.67 4.45 -15.83
N ASN A 203 -6.89 4.71 -17.11
CA ASN A 203 -6.19 5.79 -17.84
C ASN A 203 -6.49 7.15 -17.23
N TYR A 204 -7.73 7.41 -16.83
CA TYR A 204 -8.08 8.62 -16.10
C TYR A 204 -7.33 8.72 -14.76
N ALA A 205 -7.38 7.66 -13.95
CA ALA A 205 -6.69 7.63 -12.65
C ALA A 205 -5.18 7.79 -12.81
N SER A 206 -4.57 7.13 -13.80
CA SER A 206 -3.13 7.25 -14.10
C SER A 206 -2.74 8.68 -14.42
N LYS A 207 -3.53 9.36 -15.27
CA LYS A 207 -3.29 10.77 -15.59
C LYS A 207 -3.37 11.65 -14.34
N VAL A 208 -4.41 11.49 -13.54
CA VAL A 208 -4.58 12.29 -12.31
C VAL A 208 -3.47 12.01 -11.30
N CYS A 209 -3.06 10.77 -11.13
CA CYS A 209 -1.91 10.41 -10.29
C CYS A 209 -0.62 11.08 -10.76
N THR A 210 -0.39 11.11 -12.08
CA THR A 210 0.76 11.81 -12.67
C THR A 210 0.71 13.31 -12.38
N ASP A 211 -0.44 13.94 -12.59
CA ASP A 211 -0.64 15.38 -12.39
C ASP A 211 -0.48 15.79 -10.90
N THR A 212 -0.79 14.89 -9.96
CA THR A 212 -0.69 15.13 -8.52
C THR A 212 0.62 14.64 -7.88
N GLY A 213 1.43 13.89 -8.64
CA GLY A 213 2.73 13.38 -8.18
C GLY A 213 2.68 12.09 -7.35
N VAL A 214 1.48 11.56 -7.02
CA VAL A 214 1.32 10.24 -6.40
C VAL A 214 1.47 9.14 -7.45
N LYS A 215 1.66 7.90 -7.03
CA LYS A 215 1.81 6.77 -7.94
C LYS A 215 0.51 5.96 -8.02
N LEU A 216 0.26 5.35 -9.18
CA LEU A 216 -0.83 4.41 -9.35
C LEU A 216 -0.35 3.00 -9.03
N MET A 217 -1.06 2.33 -8.12
CA MET A 217 -0.89 0.92 -7.80
C MET A 217 -2.07 0.13 -8.35
N ILE A 218 -1.79 -0.94 -9.08
CA ILE A 218 -2.82 -1.85 -9.61
C ILE A 218 -2.73 -3.21 -8.91
N ARG A 219 -3.87 -3.72 -8.43
CA ARG A 219 -4.01 -5.11 -8.02
C ARG A 219 -4.11 -5.98 -9.27
N ASN A 220 -3.01 -6.63 -9.61
CA ASN A 220 -2.88 -7.47 -10.79
C ASN A 220 -2.94 -8.95 -10.40
N TYR A 221 -4.11 -9.56 -10.47
CA TYR A 221 -4.29 -10.97 -10.14
C TYR A 221 -3.74 -11.94 -11.20
N ASP A 222 -3.49 -11.44 -12.43
CA ASP A 222 -2.83 -12.19 -13.51
C ASP A 222 -1.52 -11.51 -13.89
N TRP A 223 -0.40 -12.06 -13.44
CA TRP A 223 0.93 -11.54 -13.72
C TRP A 223 1.23 -11.35 -15.22
N LYS A 224 0.51 -12.06 -16.12
CA LYS A 224 0.63 -11.88 -17.57
C LYS A 224 0.18 -10.51 -18.05
N LEU A 225 -0.64 -9.82 -17.27
CA LEU A 225 -1.11 -8.47 -17.54
C LEU A 225 -0.17 -7.38 -16.99
N ARG A 226 0.94 -7.76 -16.33
CA ARG A 226 1.90 -6.82 -15.73
C ARG A 226 2.30 -5.71 -16.69
N GLN A 227 2.76 -6.08 -17.90
CA GLN A 227 3.22 -5.11 -18.89
C GLN A 227 2.10 -4.18 -19.34
N LYS A 228 0.88 -4.69 -19.53
CA LYS A 228 -0.29 -3.87 -19.87
C LYS A 228 -0.49 -2.74 -18.85
N TYR A 229 -0.46 -3.06 -17.57
CA TYR A 229 -0.67 -2.05 -16.54
C TYR A 229 0.49 -1.06 -16.39
N ILE A 230 1.72 -1.52 -16.61
CA ILE A 230 2.90 -0.63 -16.69
C ILE A 230 2.73 0.36 -17.85
N ASP A 231 2.33 -0.12 -19.02
CA ASP A 231 2.10 0.72 -20.21
C ASP A 231 0.95 1.74 -19.98
N MET A 232 -0.01 1.42 -19.11
CA MET A 232 -1.07 2.32 -18.67
C MET A 232 -0.62 3.30 -17.56
N GLY A 233 0.64 3.26 -17.12
CA GLY A 233 1.23 4.19 -16.16
C GLY A 233 1.23 3.73 -14.70
N ALA A 234 0.86 2.47 -14.41
CA ALA A 234 1.05 1.93 -13.07
C ALA A 234 2.53 1.66 -12.81
N THR A 235 3.05 2.18 -11.70
CA THR A 235 4.43 1.94 -11.27
C THR A 235 4.51 1.02 -10.05
N VAL A 236 3.38 0.75 -9.41
CA VAL A 236 3.27 -0.19 -8.29
C VAL A 236 2.27 -1.28 -8.69
N LEU A 237 2.62 -2.52 -8.46
CA LEU A 237 1.75 -3.67 -8.74
C LEU A 237 1.65 -4.56 -7.51
N LEU A 238 0.49 -5.18 -7.32
CA LEU A 238 0.29 -6.26 -6.35
C LEU A 238 -0.26 -7.48 -7.09
N GLU A 239 0.50 -8.55 -7.09
CA GLU A 239 0.22 -9.75 -7.88
C GLU A 239 -0.15 -10.96 -7.01
N SER A 240 -0.87 -11.90 -7.60
CA SER A 240 -0.91 -13.27 -7.10
C SER A 240 0.42 -13.97 -7.41
N PRO A 241 0.87 -14.93 -6.60
CA PRO A 241 2.09 -15.68 -6.88
C PRO A 241 2.05 -16.37 -8.25
N LYS A 242 3.16 -16.32 -8.98
CA LYS A 242 3.34 -17.10 -10.22
C LYS A 242 3.22 -18.60 -10.02
#